data_b864ccfd34c49cf7dd7763edb623836a
#
_entry.id   b864ccfd34c49cf7dd7763edb623836a
#
_cell.length_a   1.000
_cell.length_b   1.000
_cell.length_c   1.000
_cell.angle_alpha   90.00
_cell.angle_beta   90.00
_cell.angle_gamma   90.00
#
_symmetry.space_group_name_H-M   'P 1'
#
loop_
_entity.id
_entity.type
_entity.pdbx_description
1 polymer ?
#
loop_
_entity_poly.entity_id
_entity_poly.type
_entity_poly.pdbx_seq_one_letter_code
_entity_poly.pdbx_strand_id
1 'polypeptide(L)'
;LEREIWDGIRLGPDEAPAHLGVDAAYSVAELDARLPKLLENRSAVWYPFATHQGLETRVDGWLNAVRARVRYGALCPQAQHDLCALLDEMRLIKDPHEQAIMRRAAQISAGAHIRAMQRCAAMLRAGQDVREYHLDAELLHEFRQHGSQYPAYSSIVAAGANACVLHYRADTAPIRNGELVLIDAGCELDGYASDITRTFPANGRFSGAQRALYDLVLASQDAA
;
A
#
# COMPACT_ATOMS: atom_id res chain seq x y z
N LEU A 1 -26.30 12.59 -10.04
CA LEU A 1 -27.42 12.27 -9.12
C LEU A 1 -27.67 10.76 -8.98
N GLU A 2 -27.78 9.98 -10.06
CA GLU A 2 -28.10 8.55 -9.97
C GLU A 2 -27.01 7.75 -9.22
N ARG A 3 -25.74 8.01 -9.45
CA ARG A 3 -24.63 7.36 -8.73
C ARG A 3 -24.47 7.83 -7.29
N GLU A 4 -24.84 9.04 -6.96
CA GLU A 4 -24.75 9.56 -5.58
C GLU A 4 -25.70 8.86 -4.62
N ILE A 5 -26.79 8.27 -5.14
CA ILE A 5 -27.69 7.42 -4.35
C ILE A 5 -26.96 6.16 -3.86
N TRP A 6 -25.99 5.67 -4.64
CA TRP A 6 -25.26 4.44 -4.35
C TRP A 6 -23.92 4.69 -3.64
N ASP A 7 -23.20 5.73 -4.07
CA ASP A 7 -21.79 5.97 -3.71
C ASP A 7 -21.63 7.15 -2.72
N GLY A 8 -22.71 7.87 -2.40
CA GLY A 8 -22.66 9.11 -1.63
C GLY A 8 -22.28 10.32 -2.49
N ILE A 9 -22.09 11.48 -1.85
CA ILE A 9 -21.79 12.75 -2.52
C ILE A 9 -20.48 12.63 -3.30
N ARG A 10 -20.50 13.03 -4.57
CA ARG A 10 -19.35 13.05 -5.47
C ARG A 10 -18.94 14.49 -5.76
N LEU A 11 -17.64 14.77 -5.59
CA LEU A 11 -17.12 16.09 -5.95
C LEU A 11 -17.19 16.27 -7.47
N GLY A 12 -17.87 17.34 -7.89
CA GLY A 12 -17.84 17.83 -9.26
C GLY A 12 -16.66 18.77 -9.48
N PRO A 13 -16.42 19.22 -10.73
CA PRO A 13 -15.35 20.18 -11.04
C PRO A 13 -15.43 21.48 -10.23
N ASP A 14 -16.61 21.93 -9.85
CA ASP A 14 -16.82 23.18 -9.14
C ASP A 14 -16.39 23.10 -7.66
N GLU A 15 -16.63 21.96 -7.02
CA GLU A 15 -16.32 21.74 -5.61
C GLU A 15 -14.90 21.20 -5.38
N ALA A 16 -14.35 20.48 -6.38
CA ALA A 16 -13.06 19.81 -6.26
C ALA A 16 -11.91 20.76 -5.90
N PRO A 17 -11.78 21.99 -6.44
CA PRO A 17 -10.71 22.90 -6.08
C PRO A 17 -10.66 23.21 -4.59
N ALA A 18 -11.81 23.50 -3.98
CA ALA A 18 -11.88 23.81 -2.55
C ALA A 18 -11.57 22.61 -1.65
N HIS A 19 -12.02 21.41 -2.05
CA HIS A 19 -11.85 20.19 -1.26
C HIS A 19 -10.47 19.55 -1.41
N LEU A 20 -9.87 19.64 -2.59
CA LEU A 20 -8.60 18.98 -2.92
C LEU A 20 -7.40 19.92 -2.90
N GLY A 21 -7.62 21.22 -2.72
CA GLY A 21 -6.54 22.21 -2.71
C GLY A 21 -5.84 22.39 -4.05
N VAL A 22 -6.55 22.14 -5.17
CA VAL A 22 -6.04 22.32 -6.53
C VAL A 22 -6.54 23.65 -7.10
N ASP A 23 -5.78 24.26 -8.03
CA ASP A 23 -6.15 25.54 -8.62
C ASP A 23 -7.38 25.47 -9.53
N ALA A 24 -7.58 24.36 -10.21
CA ALA A 24 -8.70 24.13 -11.11
C ALA A 24 -8.99 22.64 -11.31
N ALA A 25 -10.24 22.33 -11.55
CA ALA A 25 -10.70 20.99 -11.91
C ALA A 25 -11.62 21.05 -13.12
N TYR A 26 -11.63 19.98 -13.91
CA TYR A 26 -12.42 19.89 -15.13
C TYR A 26 -13.02 18.50 -15.28
N SER A 27 -14.12 18.40 -16.02
CA SER A 27 -14.66 17.10 -16.36
C SER A 27 -13.67 16.32 -17.22
N VAL A 28 -13.51 15.02 -16.91
CA VAL A 28 -12.66 14.12 -17.72
C VAL A 28 -13.16 14.02 -19.19
N ALA A 29 -14.44 14.28 -19.43
CA ALA A 29 -15.00 14.33 -20.78
C ALA A 29 -14.44 15.48 -21.64
N GLU A 30 -13.88 16.51 -21.01
CA GLU A 30 -13.25 17.66 -21.69
C GLU A 30 -11.76 17.46 -21.95
N LEU A 31 -11.17 16.35 -21.49
CA LEU A 31 -9.72 16.13 -21.48
C LEU A 31 -9.09 16.31 -22.87
N ASP A 32 -9.62 15.65 -23.90
CA ASP A 32 -9.05 15.69 -25.24
C ASP A 32 -9.20 17.08 -25.92
N ALA A 33 -10.18 17.88 -25.50
CA ALA A 33 -10.35 19.23 -25.99
C ALA A 33 -9.48 20.27 -25.27
N ARG A 34 -9.15 20.01 -24.00
CA ARG A 34 -8.40 20.95 -23.16
C ARG A 34 -6.89 20.73 -23.22
N LEU A 35 -6.42 19.48 -23.24
CA LEU A 35 -4.99 19.18 -23.19
C LEU A 35 -4.19 19.82 -24.32
N PRO A 36 -4.62 19.83 -25.59
CA PRO A 36 -3.90 20.54 -26.64
C PRO A 36 -3.64 22.01 -26.31
N LYS A 37 -4.61 22.70 -25.72
CA LYS A 37 -4.47 24.13 -25.35
C LYS A 37 -3.48 24.33 -24.20
N LEU A 38 -3.42 23.40 -23.24
CA LEU A 38 -2.49 23.44 -22.12
C LEU A 38 -1.06 23.10 -22.55
N LEU A 39 -0.90 22.31 -23.61
CA LEU A 39 0.39 21.93 -24.18
C LEU A 39 0.98 22.98 -25.13
N GLU A 40 0.18 23.90 -25.64
CA GLU A 40 0.68 24.99 -26.50
C GLU A 40 1.77 25.80 -25.79
N ASN A 41 2.85 26.08 -26.52
CA ASN A 41 3.97 26.89 -26.05
C ASN A 41 4.71 26.31 -24.82
N ARG A 42 4.58 25.02 -24.58
CA ARG A 42 5.40 24.29 -23.61
C ARG A 42 6.62 23.69 -24.27
N SER A 43 7.73 23.60 -23.55
CA SER A 43 8.98 23.00 -24.05
C SER A 43 8.91 21.49 -24.11
N ALA A 44 8.22 20.87 -23.13
CA ALA A 44 8.14 19.42 -22.97
C ALA A 44 6.79 18.99 -22.38
N VAL A 45 6.49 17.71 -22.52
CA VAL A 45 5.40 17.02 -21.83
C VAL A 45 5.99 15.87 -21.02
N TRP A 46 5.49 15.71 -19.79
CA TRP A 46 5.86 14.65 -18.87
C TRP A 46 4.65 13.75 -18.61
N TYR A 47 4.79 12.45 -18.84
CA TYR A 47 3.74 11.46 -18.56
C TYR A 47 4.38 10.09 -18.31
N PRO A 48 3.71 9.14 -17.62
CA PRO A 48 4.28 7.83 -17.34
C PRO A 48 4.31 6.98 -18.60
N PHE A 49 5.49 6.53 -19.02
CA PHE A 49 5.67 5.69 -20.21
C PHE A 49 5.23 4.26 -19.93
N ALA A 50 4.52 3.65 -20.88
CA ALA A 50 4.09 2.24 -20.87
C ALA A 50 3.30 1.77 -19.62
N THR A 51 2.82 2.70 -18.82
CA THR A 51 2.07 2.39 -17.57
C THR A 51 0.57 2.23 -17.83
N HIS A 52 0.03 2.96 -18.80
CA HIS A 52 -1.39 2.97 -19.13
C HIS A 52 -1.61 2.71 -20.61
N GLN A 53 -2.29 1.61 -20.91
CA GLN A 53 -2.56 1.22 -22.29
C GLN A 53 -3.24 2.36 -23.09
N GLY A 54 -2.63 2.75 -24.20
CA GLY A 54 -3.16 3.76 -25.11
C GLY A 54 -2.87 5.21 -24.72
N LEU A 55 -2.17 5.48 -23.62
CA LEU A 55 -1.83 6.84 -23.21
C LEU A 55 -0.92 7.52 -24.23
N GLU A 56 0.10 6.82 -24.74
CA GLU A 56 1.03 7.32 -25.75
C GLU A 56 0.27 7.78 -26.99
N THR A 57 -0.66 6.96 -27.47
CA THR A 57 -1.50 7.30 -28.64
C THR A 57 -2.32 8.57 -28.41
N ARG A 58 -2.85 8.75 -27.20
CA ARG A 58 -3.60 9.98 -26.86
C ARG A 58 -2.68 11.20 -26.80
N VAL A 59 -1.51 11.06 -26.16
CA VAL A 59 -0.49 12.13 -26.12
C VAL A 59 -0.08 12.55 -27.51
N ASP A 60 0.21 11.61 -28.40
CA ASP A 60 0.52 11.89 -29.80
C ASP A 60 -0.63 12.62 -30.51
N GLY A 61 -1.88 12.23 -30.23
CA GLY A 61 -3.07 12.91 -30.74
C GLY A 61 -3.14 14.37 -30.28
N TRP A 62 -2.89 14.65 -29.01
CA TRP A 62 -2.88 16.02 -28.46
C TRP A 62 -1.73 16.86 -29.04
N LEU A 63 -0.53 16.30 -29.16
CA LEU A 63 0.61 16.97 -29.79
C LEU A 63 0.36 17.28 -31.27
N ASN A 64 -0.28 16.38 -32.02
CA ASN A 64 -0.68 16.60 -33.40
C ASN A 64 -1.74 17.69 -33.52
N ALA A 65 -2.66 17.80 -32.59
CA ALA A 65 -3.63 18.90 -32.54
C ALA A 65 -2.91 20.25 -32.31
N VAL A 66 -1.87 20.31 -31.49
CA VAL A 66 -1.03 21.52 -31.32
C VAL A 66 -0.27 21.82 -32.63
N ARG A 67 0.36 20.82 -33.26
CA ARG A 67 1.09 20.98 -34.54
C ARG A 67 0.20 21.54 -35.65
N ALA A 68 -1.07 21.15 -35.69
CA ALA A 68 -2.03 21.69 -36.66
C ALA A 68 -2.27 23.21 -36.52
N ARG A 69 -1.95 23.78 -35.36
CA ARG A 69 -2.12 25.20 -35.04
C ARG A 69 -0.86 26.05 -35.19
N VAL A 70 0.23 25.48 -35.65
CA VAL A 70 1.53 26.20 -35.86
C VAL A 70 1.37 27.43 -36.75
N ARG A 71 0.51 27.37 -37.78
CA ARG A 71 0.21 28.53 -38.63
C ARG A 71 -0.42 29.70 -37.89
N TYR A 72 -0.98 29.45 -36.70
CA TYR A 72 -1.57 30.47 -35.85
C TYR A 72 -0.66 30.87 -34.68
N GLY A 73 0.62 30.49 -34.75
CA GLY A 73 1.64 30.84 -33.76
C GLY A 73 1.78 29.90 -32.58
N ALA A 74 1.07 28.76 -32.55
CA ALA A 74 1.23 27.79 -31.49
C ALA A 74 2.55 27.02 -31.67
N LEU A 75 3.33 26.85 -30.58
CA LEU A 75 4.52 26.01 -30.56
C LEU A 75 4.17 24.68 -29.87
N CYS A 76 4.53 23.57 -30.55
CA CYS A 76 4.35 22.23 -29.99
C CYS A 76 5.54 21.86 -29.09
N PRO A 77 5.34 21.17 -27.97
CA PRO A 77 6.41 20.57 -27.19
C PRO A 77 7.36 19.73 -28.05
N GLN A 78 8.66 19.93 -27.86
CA GLN A 78 9.69 19.24 -28.65
C GLN A 78 10.28 18.01 -27.92
N ALA A 79 10.01 17.87 -26.62
CA ALA A 79 10.49 16.76 -25.80
C ALA A 79 9.34 16.05 -25.09
N GLN A 80 9.48 14.75 -24.95
CA GLN A 80 8.65 13.90 -24.12
C GLN A 80 9.55 13.22 -23.08
N HIS A 81 9.16 13.24 -21.83
CA HIS A 81 9.93 12.68 -20.72
C HIS A 81 9.08 11.72 -19.91
N ASP A 82 9.72 10.68 -19.40
CA ASP A 82 9.07 9.76 -18.46
C ASP A 82 8.91 10.43 -17.09
N LEU A 83 7.66 10.57 -16.68
CA LEU A 83 7.31 11.12 -15.37
C LEU A 83 7.72 10.18 -14.23
N CYS A 84 7.72 8.86 -14.47
CA CYS A 84 8.03 7.88 -13.43
C CYS A 84 9.44 8.07 -12.85
N ALA A 85 10.42 8.29 -13.70
CA ALA A 85 11.80 8.52 -13.26
C ALA A 85 11.93 9.71 -12.31
N LEU A 86 11.19 10.80 -12.57
CA LEU A 86 11.17 11.96 -11.68
C LEU A 86 10.48 11.65 -10.34
N LEU A 87 9.33 10.98 -10.39
CA LEU A 87 8.58 10.62 -9.19
C LEU A 87 9.34 9.62 -8.32
N ASP A 88 10.02 8.65 -8.92
CA ASP A 88 10.84 7.67 -8.21
C ASP A 88 11.98 8.34 -7.44
N GLU A 89 12.65 9.29 -8.08
CA GLU A 89 13.71 10.08 -7.41
C GLU A 89 13.15 10.92 -6.25
N MET A 90 12.00 11.58 -6.45
CA MET A 90 11.35 12.34 -5.37
C MET A 90 10.93 11.46 -4.19
N ARG A 91 10.55 10.20 -4.45
CA ARG A 91 10.10 9.23 -3.44
C ARG A 91 11.25 8.56 -2.69
N LEU A 92 12.48 8.67 -3.17
CA LEU A 92 13.63 8.00 -2.57
C LEU A 92 13.88 8.47 -1.12
N ILE A 93 13.76 9.77 -0.89
CA ILE A 93 13.98 10.36 0.43
C ILE A 93 12.64 10.90 0.95
N LYS A 94 12.17 10.32 2.06
CA LYS A 94 10.89 10.67 2.69
C LYS A 94 11.02 11.95 3.50
N ASP A 95 10.08 12.86 3.31
CA ASP A 95 9.99 14.07 4.09
C ASP A 95 9.49 13.79 5.54
N PRO A 96 9.48 14.78 6.45
CA PRO A 96 9.03 14.59 7.84
C PRO A 96 7.57 14.14 7.96
N HIS A 97 6.69 14.56 7.04
CA HIS A 97 5.27 14.17 7.06
C HIS A 97 5.13 12.69 6.66
N GLU A 98 5.76 12.28 5.58
CA GLU A 98 5.82 10.89 5.13
C GLU A 98 6.38 9.98 6.22
N GLN A 99 7.49 10.38 6.85
CA GLN A 99 8.10 9.64 7.97
C GLN A 99 7.14 9.50 9.16
N ALA A 100 6.34 10.51 9.47
CA ALA A 100 5.36 10.44 10.55
C ALA A 100 4.26 9.40 10.25
N ILE A 101 3.74 9.37 9.01
CA ILE A 101 2.76 8.38 8.56
C ILE A 101 3.36 6.97 8.61
N MET A 102 4.56 6.78 8.07
CA MET A 102 5.26 5.49 8.07
C MET A 102 5.49 4.98 9.51
N ARG A 103 5.92 5.84 10.44
CA ARG A 103 6.08 5.49 11.85
C ARG A 103 4.75 5.07 12.48
N ARG A 104 3.67 5.77 12.16
CA ARG A 104 2.33 5.45 12.65
C ARG A 104 1.85 4.10 12.10
N ALA A 105 2.03 3.84 10.82
CA ALA A 105 1.72 2.54 10.21
C ALA A 105 2.49 1.40 10.89
N ALA A 106 3.80 1.58 11.09
CA ALA A 106 4.63 0.61 11.79
C ALA A 106 4.20 0.37 13.24
N GLN A 107 3.80 1.42 13.97
CA GLN A 107 3.26 1.29 15.34
C GLN A 107 1.95 0.49 15.39
N ILE A 108 1.03 0.73 14.45
CA ILE A 108 -0.22 -0.01 14.33
C ILE A 108 0.08 -1.50 14.08
N SER A 109 0.97 -1.79 13.13
CA SER A 109 1.34 -3.16 12.81
C SER A 109 2.06 -3.88 13.94
N ALA A 110 2.95 -3.20 14.66
CA ALA A 110 3.57 -3.75 15.87
C ALA A 110 2.52 -4.08 16.95
N GLY A 111 1.55 -3.19 17.16
CA GLY A 111 0.41 -3.42 18.06
C GLY A 111 -0.40 -4.66 17.66
N ALA A 112 -0.67 -4.81 16.36
CA ALA A 112 -1.39 -5.95 15.80
C ALA A 112 -0.66 -7.28 16.05
N HIS A 113 0.65 -7.32 15.85
CA HIS A 113 1.47 -8.49 16.17
C HIS A 113 1.43 -8.84 17.66
N ILE A 114 1.59 -7.85 18.54
CA ILE A 114 1.50 -8.05 20.00
C ILE A 114 0.12 -8.61 20.38
N ARG A 115 -0.96 -8.03 19.84
CA ARG A 115 -2.31 -8.51 20.04
C ARG A 115 -2.48 -9.96 19.58
N ALA A 116 -2.06 -10.31 18.38
CA ALA A 116 -2.15 -11.66 17.84
C ALA A 116 -1.39 -12.68 18.71
N MET A 117 -0.17 -12.36 19.15
CA MET A 117 0.63 -13.19 20.07
C MET A 117 -0.09 -13.43 21.41
N GLN A 118 -0.60 -12.37 22.03
CA GLN A 118 -1.32 -12.45 23.30
C GLN A 118 -2.61 -13.26 23.18
N ARG A 119 -3.38 -13.06 22.11
CA ARG A 119 -4.62 -13.78 21.83
C ARG A 119 -4.38 -15.25 21.56
N CYS A 120 -3.37 -15.58 20.74
CA CYS A 120 -2.98 -16.96 20.48
C CYS A 120 -2.73 -17.74 21.79
N ALA A 121 -1.86 -17.21 22.64
CA ALA A 121 -1.54 -17.83 23.90
C ALA A 121 -2.75 -17.92 24.86
N ALA A 122 -3.62 -16.90 24.87
CA ALA A 122 -4.82 -16.88 25.71
C ALA A 122 -5.85 -17.94 25.27
N MET A 123 -6.11 -18.03 23.95
CA MET A 123 -7.06 -19.00 23.37
C MET A 123 -6.59 -20.44 23.59
N LEU A 124 -5.30 -20.72 23.40
CA LEU A 124 -4.73 -22.06 23.69
C LEU A 124 -4.84 -22.42 25.16
N ARG A 125 -4.56 -21.50 26.09
CA ARG A 125 -4.74 -21.74 27.54
C ARG A 125 -6.19 -22.00 27.91
N ALA A 126 -7.15 -21.41 27.19
CA ALA A 126 -8.58 -21.67 27.37
C ALA A 126 -9.07 -22.97 26.71
N GLY A 127 -8.19 -23.74 26.10
CA GLY A 127 -8.52 -25.00 25.43
C GLY A 127 -9.32 -24.83 24.13
N GLN A 128 -9.27 -23.67 23.50
CA GLN A 128 -9.99 -23.42 22.25
C GLN A 128 -9.28 -24.05 21.04
N ASP A 129 -10.04 -24.41 20.00
CA ASP A 129 -9.49 -24.78 18.69
C ASP A 129 -9.00 -23.50 17.99
N VAL A 130 -7.70 -23.24 18.10
CA VAL A 130 -7.08 -22.06 17.52
C VAL A 130 -6.62 -22.36 16.10
N ARG A 131 -6.95 -21.47 15.16
CA ARG A 131 -6.56 -21.59 13.76
C ARG A 131 -5.90 -20.32 13.27
N GLU A 132 -5.15 -20.42 12.18
CA GLU A 132 -4.39 -19.32 11.58
C GLU A 132 -5.29 -18.10 11.30
N TYR A 133 -6.48 -18.30 10.72
CA TYR A 133 -7.43 -17.21 10.44
C TYR A 133 -7.93 -16.48 11.70
N HIS A 134 -7.90 -17.10 12.87
CA HIS A 134 -8.25 -16.37 14.09
C HIS A 134 -7.24 -15.26 14.39
N LEU A 135 -5.96 -15.50 14.12
CA LEU A 135 -4.93 -14.49 14.31
C LEU A 135 -4.95 -13.44 13.21
N ASP A 136 -5.25 -13.81 11.96
CA ASP A 136 -5.48 -12.86 10.88
C ASP A 136 -6.64 -11.90 11.21
N ALA A 137 -7.74 -12.41 11.75
CA ALA A 137 -8.84 -11.59 12.21
C ALA A 137 -8.44 -10.61 13.31
N GLU A 138 -7.55 -10.99 14.24
CA GLU A 138 -7.02 -10.10 15.28
C GLU A 138 -6.09 -9.02 14.69
N LEU A 139 -5.30 -9.34 13.68
CA LEU A 139 -4.48 -8.39 12.95
C LEU A 139 -5.35 -7.33 12.26
N LEU A 140 -6.33 -7.78 11.48
CA LEU A 140 -7.25 -6.88 10.77
C LEU A 140 -8.05 -6.01 11.72
N HIS A 141 -8.52 -6.57 12.85
CA HIS A 141 -9.21 -5.80 13.90
C HIS A 141 -8.34 -4.63 14.38
N GLU A 142 -7.07 -4.90 14.71
CA GLU A 142 -6.16 -3.87 15.23
C GLU A 142 -5.86 -2.79 14.17
N PHE A 143 -5.65 -3.18 12.91
CA PHE A 143 -5.47 -2.24 11.81
C PHE A 143 -6.67 -1.28 11.69
N ARG A 144 -7.88 -1.84 11.65
CA ARG A 144 -9.13 -1.07 11.52
C ARG A 144 -9.40 -0.20 12.76
N GLN A 145 -9.14 -0.70 13.95
CA GLN A 145 -9.34 0.04 15.20
C GLN A 145 -8.49 1.30 15.26
N HIS A 146 -7.35 1.32 14.58
CA HIS A 146 -6.43 2.44 14.57
C HIS A 146 -6.44 3.27 13.29
N GLY A 147 -7.44 3.08 12.42
CA GLY A 147 -7.71 3.94 11.26
C GLY A 147 -7.10 3.49 9.94
N SER A 148 -6.31 2.41 9.91
CA SER A 148 -5.90 1.81 8.65
C SER A 148 -7.11 1.23 7.92
N GLN A 149 -7.25 1.51 6.64
CA GLN A 149 -8.38 1.03 5.85
C GLN A 149 -8.16 -0.38 5.32
N TYR A 150 -6.92 -0.73 5.03
CA TYR A 150 -6.55 -2.00 4.40
C TYR A 150 -5.26 -2.55 4.99
N PRO A 151 -5.05 -3.89 4.99
CA PRO A 151 -3.71 -4.44 5.09
C PRO A 151 -2.90 -4.01 3.85
N ALA A 152 -1.60 -3.79 4.03
CA ALA A 152 -0.70 -3.41 2.95
C ALA A 152 -0.55 -4.53 1.90
N TYR A 153 -0.70 -5.76 2.35
CA TYR A 153 -0.70 -6.99 1.55
C TYR A 153 -1.52 -8.05 2.28
N SER A 154 -1.83 -9.17 1.62
CA SER A 154 -2.51 -10.30 2.26
C SER A 154 -1.62 -10.84 3.38
N SER A 155 -2.10 -10.76 4.63
CA SER A 155 -1.36 -11.26 5.79
C SER A 155 -1.00 -12.73 5.63
N ILE A 156 0.17 -13.09 6.10
CA ILE A 156 0.62 -14.48 6.20
C ILE A 156 0.58 -14.86 7.68
N VAL A 157 -0.21 -15.87 8.01
CA VAL A 157 -0.24 -16.47 9.34
C VAL A 157 0.01 -17.96 9.17
N ALA A 158 1.16 -18.45 9.58
CA ALA A 158 1.63 -19.78 9.30
C ALA A 158 2.08 -20.50 10.57
N ALA A 159 1.45 -21.62 10.88
CA ALA A 159 1.75 -22.45 12.05
C ALA A 159 2.60 -23.67 11.70
N GLY A 160 3.55 -24.03 12.58
CA GLY A 160 4.38 -25.22 12.45
C GLY A 160 5.09 -25.32 11.10
N ALA A 161 4.90 -26.41 10.37
CA ALA A 161 5.55 -26.62 9.08
C ALA A 161 5.14 -25.61 7.99
N ASN A 162 3.96 -25.02 8.10
CA ASN A 162 3.50 -24.00 7.14
C ASN A 162 4.40 -22.76 7.16
N ALA A 163 5.03 -22.46 8.29
CA ALA A 163 5.98 -21.34 8.43
C ALA A 163 7.26 -21.52 7.57
N CYS A 164 7.48 -22.67 6.98
CA CYS A 164 8.57 -22.90 6.03
C CYS A 164 8.19 -22.54 4.58
N VAL A 165 6.94 -22.13 4.32
CA VAL A 165 6.47 -21.67 3.00
C VAL A 165 6.43 -20.15 3.00
N LEU A 166 7.30 -19.51 2.20
CA LEU A 166 7.52 -18.06 2.24
C LEU A 166 6.23 -17.24 2.07
N HIS A 167 5.43 -17.53 1.07
CA HIS A 167 4.16 -16.85 0.82
C HIS A 167 2.97 -17.79 1.06
N TYR A 168 2.94 -18.39 2.26
CA TYR A 168 1.83 -19.24 2.68
C TYR A 168 0.50 -18.48 2.69
N ARG A 169 -0.57 -19.10 2.18
CA ARG A 169 -1.86 -18.43 2.00
C ARG A 169 -3.09 -19.22 2.44
N ALA A 170 -2.92 -20.42 2.96
CA ALA A 170 -4.07 -21.28 3.28
C ALA A 170 -4.84 -20.84 4.54
N ASP A 171 -4.17 -20.25 5.52
CA ASP A 171 -4.64 -19.68 6.79
C ASP A 171 -5.69 -20.48 7.59
N THR A 172 -5.86 -21.75 7.29
CA THR A 172 -6.90 -22.61 7.86
C THR A 172 -6.39 -23.68 8.84
N ALA A 173 -5.06 -23.85 8.92
CA ALA A 173 -4.47 -24.89 9.75
C ALA A 173 -4.66 -24.62 11.24
N PRO A 174 -4.80 -25.70 12.06
CA PRO A 174 -4.83 -25.56 13.50
C PRO A 174 -3.47 -25.17 14.05
N ILE A 175 -3.47 -24.27 15.02
CA ILE A 175 -2.28 -23.86 15.77
C ILE A 175 -2.21 -24.71 17.04
N ARG A 176 -1.15 -25.51 17.21
CA ARG A 176 -1.02 -26.41 18.33
C ARG A 176 -0.11 -25.87 19.41
N ASN A 177 -0.35 -26.30 20.63
CA ASN A 177 0.54 -25.97 21.76
C ASN A 177 1.97 -26.48 21.50
N GLY A 178 2.95 -25.59 21.66
CA GLY A 178 4.37 -25.90 21.47
C GLY A 178 4.87 -25.68 20.04
N GLU A 179 4.02 -25.38 19.06
CA GLU A 179 4.45 -24.98 17.71
C GLU A 179 4.95 -23.52 17.68
N LEU A 180 5.75 -23.21 16.68
CA LEU A 180 6.05 -21.82 16.31
C LEU A 180 4.98 -21.33 15.33
N VAL A 181 4.66 -20.04 15.43
CA VAL A 181 3.80 -19.33 14.50
C VAL A 181 4.62 -18.18 13.90
N LEU A 182 4.61 -18.09 12.58
CA LEU A 182 5.13 -16.97 11.84
C LEU A 182 3.96 -16.10 11.40
N ILE A 183 4.05 -14.80 11.66
CA ILE A 183 3.15 -13.79 11.09
C ILE A 183 3.99 -12.81 10.28
N ASP A 184 3.58 -12.61 9.04
CA ASP A 184 4.06 -11.56 8.16
C ASP A 184 2.86 -10.73 7.75
N ALA A 185 2.77 -9.54 8.34
CA ALA A 185 1.62 -8.67 8.18
C ALA A 185 1.98 -7.21 8.42
N GLY A 186 1.35 -6.35 7.66
CA GLY A 186 1.46 -4.91 7.81
C GLY A 186 0.19 -4.20 7.38
N CYS A 187 -0.05 -3.03 7.95
CA CYS A 187 -1.16 -2.18 7.53
C CYS A 187 -0.69 -1.12 6.51
N GLU A 188 -1.62 -0.66 5.68
CA GLU A 188 -1.49 0.56 4.91
C GLU A 188 -2.20 1.70 5.63
N LEU A 189 -1.52 2.84 5.75
CA LEU A 189 -2.07 4.07 6.32
C LEU A 189 -1.72 5.23 5.40
N ASP A 190 -2.74 5.93 4.90
CA ASP A 190 -2.60 7.11 4.03
C ASP A 190 -1.63 6.89 2.84
N GLY A 191 -1.69 5.70 2.22
CA GLY A 191 -0.86 5.32 1.09
C GLY A 191 0.54 4.80 1.44
N TYR A 192 0.88 4.66 2.73
CA TYR A 192 2.16 4.11 3.20
C TYR A 192 1.99 2.74 3.85
N ALA A 193 2.66 1.76 3.28
CA ALA A 193 2.69 0.39 3.78
C ALA A 193 3.66 0.24 4.94
N SER A 194 3.32 -0.61 5.90
CA SER A 194 4.27 -1.22 6.84
C SER A 194 4.38 -2.71 6.57
N ASP A 195 5.49 -3.30 6.93
CA ASP A 195 5.84 -4.69 6.66
C ASP A 195 6.64 -5.25 7.83
N ILE A 196 6.05 -6.21 8.56
CA ILE A 196 6.65 -6.78 9.76
C ILE A 196 6.46 -8.28 9.77
N THR A 197 7.58 -9.03 9.79
CA THR A 197 7.55 -10.47 10.06
C THR A 197 8.03 -10.78 11.47
N ARG A 198 7.27 -11.61 12.20
CA ARG A 198 7.66 -12.12 13.53
C ARG A 198 7.31 -13.59 13.68
N THR A 199 8.25 -14.34 14.28
CA THR A 199 8.05 -15.73 14.67
C THR A 199 8.00 -15.84 16.19
N PHE A 200 7.02 -16.54 16.73
CA PHE A 200 6.82 -16.68 18.17
C PHE A 200 6.26 -18.06 18.53
N PRO A 201 6.47 -18.55 19.77
CA PRO A 201 5.85 -19.79 20.21
C PRO A 201 4.37 -19.56 20.51
N ALA A 202 3.49 -20.41 19.97
CA ALA A 202 2.04 -20.29 20.08
C ALA A 202 1.54 -20.16 21.53
N ASN A 203 2.19 -20.85 22.46
CA ASN A 203 1.86 -20.82 23.88
C ASN A 203 2.58 -19.73 24.69
N GLY A 204 3.40 -18.89 24.06
CA GLY A 204 4.19 -17.83 24.68
C GLY A 204 5.51 -18.29 25.32
N ARG A 205 5.94 -19.56 25.12
CA ARG A 205 7.18 -20.11 25.69
C ARG A 205 7.98 -20.87 24.65
N PHE A 206 9.21 -20.44 24.40
CA PHE A 206 10.16 -21.19 23.58
C PHE A 206 10.61 -22.48 24.28
N SER A 207 10.69 -23.57 23.53
CA SER A 207 11.52 -24.72 23.94
C SER A 207 13.01 -24.36 23.84
N GLY A 208 13.88 -25.17 24.45
CA GLY A 208 15.33 -24.92 24.39
C GLY A 208 15.88 -24.86 22.97
N ALA A 209 15.45 -25.78 22.10
CA ALA A 209 15.86 -25.82 20.70
C ALA A 209 15.32 -24.61 19.90
N GLN A 210 14.04 -24.27 20.08
CA GLN A 210 13.43 -23.09 19.45
C GLN A 210 14.15 -21.82 19.87
N ARG A 211 14.47 -21.67 21.16
CA ARG A 211 15.17 -20.50 21.68
C ARG A 211 16.56 -20.34 21.09
N ALA A 212 17.33 -21.42 21.04
CA ALA A 212 18.68 -21.39 20.49
C ALA A 212 18.68 -20.95 19.01
N LEU A 213 17.75 -21.48 18.21
CA LEU A 213 17.62 -21.07 16.82
C LEU A 213 17.14 -19.62 16.67
N TYR A 214 16.17 -19.21 17.48
CA TYR A 214 15.64 -17.84 17.47
C TYR A 214 16.74 -16.81 17.81
N ASP A 215 17.54 -17.08 18.86
CA ASP A 215 18.63 -16.19 19.28
C ASP A 215 19.73 -16.09 18.20
N LEU A 216 19.98 -17.18 17.45
CA LEU A 216 20.93 -17.14 16.33
C LEU A 216 20.41 -16.23 15.19
N VAL A 217 19.10 -16.35 14.82
CA VAL A 217 18.50 -15.51 13.79
C VAL A 217 18.48 -14.05 14.21
N LEU A 218 18.14 -13.77 15.48
CA LEU A 218 18.15 -12.42 16.02
C LEU A 218 19.55 -11.80 15.99
N ALA A 219 20.56 -12.53 16.42
CA ALA A 219 21.95 -12.07 16.35
C ALA A 219 22.42 -11.79 14.90
N SER A 220 21.96 -12.60 13.94
CA SER A 220 22.21 -12.33 12.51
C SER A 220 21.56 -11.04 12.03
N GLN A 221 20.33 -10.76 12.45
CA GLN A 221 19.63 -9.52 12.11
C GLN A 221 20.33 -8.29 12.71
N ASP A 222 20.76 -8.38 13.96
CA ASP A 222 21.44 -7.28 14.66
C ASP A 222 22.82 -6.97 14.08
N ALA A 223 23.43 -7.94 13.39
CA ALA A 223 24.76 -7.82 12.78
C ALA A 223 24.71 -7.29 11.32
N ALA A 224 23.56 -7.28 10.68
CA ALA A 224 23.35 -6.83 9.29
C ALA A 224 23.08 -5.32 9.21
#